data_5caba19dbc5ec863f9b4787888f63715
#
_entry.id   5caba19dbc5ec863f9b4787888f63715
#
_cell.length_a   1.000
_cell.length_b   1.000
_cell.length_c   1.000
_cell.angle_alpha   90.00
_cell.angle_beta   90.00
_cell.angle_gamma   90.00
#
_symmetry.space_group_name_H-M   'P 1'
#
loop_
_entity.id
_entity.type
_entity.pdbx_description
1 polymer ?
#
loop_
_entity_poly.entity_id
_entity_poly.type
_entity_poly.pdbx_seq_one_letter_code
_entity_poly.pdbx_strand_id
1 'polypeptide(L)'
;MKYFNDELQKLQEQTARKKHLESTLKGLYDQQRELQDHLRELKQIYWEENANVEKLEKFSLAGLYYLITNKKEEMLNKERQEAYTARLKCDTAQAELDAITDEIQKTRALISELSGCEEQFVKLKNEKKEAIKQSGTSDAAKILELEEAIAGCENQIKEIREAYTVGSEALRLADEIIRSLDKAKGWGTWDTFAGGGLVSDIAKHSHLNTAQRLVGDLQSKLRKYKTELMDVQISADVEVGVSGFLNFADYFFDSILVDWTVLNKITKSKSQAEATRNKISLLQY
;
A
#
# COMPACT_ATOMS: atom_id res chain seq x y z
N MET A 1 32.26 26.52 -17.31
CA MET A 1 31.77 25.13 -17.59
C MET A 1 31.36 24.37 -16.34
N LYS A 2 32.21 24.23 -15.32
CA LYS A 2 31.83 23.51 -14.07
C LYS A 2 30.53 24.03 -13.46
N TYR A 3 30.33 25.34 -13.36
CA TYR A 3 29.08 25.92 -12.84
C TYR A 3 27.83 25.46 -13.60
N PHE A 4 27.89 25.42 -14.92
CA PHE A 4 26.76 24.95 -15.74
C PHE A 4 26.44 23.46 -15.47
N ASN A 5 27.46 22.63 -15.25
CA ASN A 5 27.27 21.22 -15.02
C ASN A 5 26.59 20.97 -13.68
N ASP A 6 27.10 21.60 -12.62
CA ASP A 6 26.58 21.43 -11.26
C ASP A 6 25.10 21.90 -11.18
N GLU A 7 24.77 23.01 -11.82
CA GLU A 7 23.40 23.56 -11.81
C GLU A 7 22.45 22.79 -12.73
N LEU A 8 22.93 22.32 -13.91
CA LEU A 8 22.15 21.43 -14.79
C LEU A 8 21.84 20.10 -14.12
N GLN A 9 22.80 19.49 -13.43
CA GLN A 9 22.61 18.27 -12.69
C GLN A 9 21.52 18.45 -11.62
N LYS A 10 21.60 19.51 -10.83
CA LYS A 10 20.59 19.83 -9.82
C LYS A 10 19.19 20.02 -10.42
N LEU A 11 19.08 20.80 -11.50
CA LEU A 11 17.80 21.02 -12.18
C LEU A 11 17.25 19.73 -12.81
N GLN A 12 18.12 18.87 -13.30
CA GLN A 12 17.73 17.56 -13.84
C GLN A 12 17.20 16.65 -12.76
N GLU A 13 17.86 16.60 -11.60
CA GLU A 13 17.36 15.85 -10.43
C GLU A 13 15.99 16.39 -9.97
N GLN A 14 15.83 17.72 -9.95
CA GLN A 14 14.55 18.36 -9.62
C GLN A 14 13.45 18.02 -10.62
N THR A 15 13.77 18.05 -11.92
CA THR A 15 12.82 17.72 -12.99
C THR A 15 12.40 16.24 -12.92
N ALA A 16 13.36 15.34 -12.71
CA ALA A 16 13.08 13.92 -12.55
C ALA A 16 12.23 13.66 -11.30
N ARG A 17 12.59 14.29 -10.17
CA ARG A 17 11.81 14.21 -8.93
C ARG A 17 10.39 14.72 -9.12
N LYS A 18 10.20 15.84 -9.84
CA LYS A 18 8.86 16.37 -10.14
C LYS A 18 8.04 15.37 -10.94
N LYS A 19 8.59 14.80 -12.02
CA LYS A 19 7.91 13.79 -12.85
C LYS A 19 7.52 12.55 -12.03
N HIS A 20 8.43 12.07 -11.18
CA HIS A 20 8.14 10.97 -10.26
C HIS A 20 6.97 11.32 -9.33
N LEU A 21 7.00 12.49 -8.68
CA LEU A 21 5.92 12.95 -7.80
C LEU A 21 4.59 13.10 -8.55
N GLU A 22 4.60 13.55 -9.79
CA GLU A 22 3.40 13.65 -10.64
C GLU A 22 2.82 12.27 -10.98
N SER A 23 3.69 11.28 -11.27
CA SER A 23 3.28 9.87 -11.45
C SER A 23 2.69 9.28 -10.18
N THR A 24 3.39 9.48 -9.05
CA THR A 24 2.91 9.07 -7.72
C THR A 24 1.54 9.69 -7.41
N LEU A 25 1.39 10.99 -7.64
CA LEU A 25 0.14 11.71 -7.42
C LEU A 25 -1.02 11.13 -8.24
N LYS A 26 -0.76 10.77 -9.50
CA LYS A 26 -1.75 10.09 -10.34
C LYS A 26 -2.17 8.75 -9.74
N GLY A 27 -1.21 7.92 -9.33
CA GLY A 27 -1.48 6.64 -8.68
C GLY A 27 -2.26 6.79 -7.37
N LEU A 28 -1.93 7.81 -6.56
CA LEU A 28 -2.66 8.11 -5.33
C LEU A 28 -4.12 8.53 -5.59
N TYR A 29 -4.41 9.27 -6.65
CA TYR A 29 -5.79 9.59 -7.03
C TYR A 29 -6.59 8.37 -7.46
N ASP A 30 -5.97 7.46 -8.21
CA ASP A 30 -6.63 6.21 -8.61
C ASP A 30 -6.94 5.36 -7.37
N GLN A 31 -5.98 5.21 -6.46
CA GLN A 31 -6.19 4.51 -5.18
C GLN A 31 -7.24 5.19 -4.29
N GLN A 32 -7.26 6.53 -4.24
CA GLN A 32 -8.28 7.27 -3.50
C GLN A 32 -9.68 6.98 -4.03
N ARG A 33 -9.83 6.91 -5.35
CA ARG A 33 -11.11 6.59 -5.99
C ARG A 33 -11.57 5.17 -5.65
N GLU A 34 -10.69 4.20 -5.78
CA GLU A 34 -10.97 2.80 -5.43
C GLU A 34 -11.39 2.66 -3.96
N LEU A 35 -10.66 3.30 -3.05
CA LEU A 35 -11.00 3.28 -1.62
C LEU A 35 -12.31 4.00 -1.32
N GLN A 36 -12.64 5.08 -2.03
CA GLN A 36 -13.93 5.75 -1.88
C GLN A 36 -15.09 4.86 -2.29
N ASP A 37 -14.94 4.13 -3.40
CA ASP A 37 -15.95 3.21 -3.88
C ASP A 37 -16.11 2.03 -2.91
N HIS A 38 -15.01 1.44 -2.48
CA HIS A 38 -15.00 0.36 -1.49
C HIS A 38 -15.62 0.79 -0.14
N LEU A 39 -15.27 1.97 0.35
CA LEU A 39 -15.87 2.52 1.58
C LEU A 39 -17.38 2.73 1.43
N ARG A 40 -17.86 3.10 0.24
CA ARG A 40 -19.29 3.26 -0.03
C ARG A 40 -20.02 1.92 0.08
N GLU A 41 -19.44 0.87 -0.49
CA GLU A 41 -19.97 -0.50 -0.39
C GLU A 41 -19.99 -1.00 1.07
N LEU A 42 -18.88 -0.81 1.79
CA LEU A 42 -18.81 -1.19 3.20
C LEU A 42 -19.81 -0.44 4.08
N LYS A 43 -20.03 0.85 3.82
CA LYS A 43 -21.06 1.63 4.51
C LYS A 43 -22.46 1.09 4.24
N GLN A 44 -22.74 0.67 3.02
CA GLN A 44 -24.03 0.04 2.69
C GLN A 44 -24.22 -1.26 3.49
N ILE A 45 -23.22 -2.13 3.50
CA ILE A 45 -23.25 -3.38 4.28
C ILE A 45 -23.46 -3.07 5.77
N TYR A 46 -22.73 -2.11 6.32
CA TYR A 46 -22.90 -1.71 7.73
C TYR A 46 -24.34 -1.23 8.04
N TRP A 47 -24.95 -0.45 7.16
CA TRP A 47 -26.34 0.01 7.34
C TRP A 47 -27.33 -1.15 7.28
N GLU A 48 -27.12 -2.12 6.40
CA GLU A 48 -27.96 -3.31 6.29
C GLU A 48 -27.88 -4.16 7.57
N GLU A 49 -26.68 -4.45 8.05
CA GLU A 49 -26.45 -5.23 9.28
C GLU A 49 -27.01 -4.51 10.52
N ASN A 50 -26.79 -3.21 10.62
CA ASN A 50 -27.32 -2.44 11.74
C ASN A 50 -28.86 -2.40 11.72
N ALA A 51 -29.47 -2.32 10.54
CA ALA A 51 -30.93 -2.40 10.38
C ALA A 51 -31.49 -3.76 10.81
N ASN A 52 -30.75 -4.85 10.60
CA ASN A 52 -31.13 -6.20 11.06
C ASN A 52 -31.11 -6.29 12.59
N VAL A 53 -30.08 -5.73 13.24
CA VAL A 53 -30.03 -5.61 14.70
C VAL A 53 -31.26 -4.86 15.22
N GLU A 54 -31.56 -3.68 14.65
CA GLU A 54 -32.73 -2.89 15.08
C GLU A 54 -34.06 -3.63 14.89
N LYS A 55 -34.22 -4.35 13.77
CA LYS A 55 -35.42 -5.17 13.55
C LYS A 55 -35.59 -6.23 14.63
N LEU A 56 -34.54 -6.96 14.97
CA LEU A 56 -34.57 -7.98 16.02
C LEU A 56 -34.82 -7.40 17.41
N GLU A 57 -34.33 -6.20 17.70
CA GLU A 57 -34.61 -5.49 18.95
C GLU A 57 -36.05 -5.01 19.05
N LYS A 58 -36.64 -4.49 17.97
CA LYS A 58 -38.02 -3.93 17.92
C LYS A 58 -39.11 -5.00 17.91
N PHE A 59 -38.82 -6.25 17.55
CA PHE A 59 -39.82 -7.34 17.51
C PHE A 59 -40.15 -7.86 18.93
N SER A 60 -40.99 -7.10 19.68
CA SER A 60 -41.34 -7.42 21.07
C SER A 60 -42.46 -8.47 21.23
N LEU A 61 -43.34 -8.68 20.25
CA LEU A 61 -44.48 -9.62 20.38
C LEU A 61 -44.18 -11.03 19.80
N ALA A 62 -43.42 -11.15 18.72
CA ALA A 62 -42.84 -12.42 18.30
C ALA A 62 -41.69 -12.87 19.22
N GLY A 63 -41.10 -11.96 19.97
CA GLY A 63 -40.01 -12.18 20.94
C GLY A 63 -40.37 -13.10 22.11
N LEU A 64 -41.65 -13.19 22.51
CA LEU A 64 -42.09 -14.11 23.56
C LEU A 64 -41.89 -15.58 23.17
N TYR A 65 -42.08 -15.94 21.91
CA TYR A 65 -41.88 -17.32 21.42
C TYR A 65 -40.39 -17.67 21.30
N TYR A 66 -39.54 -16.69 20.91
CA TYR A 66 -38.09 -16.89 20.82
C TYR A 66 -37.35 -16.81 22.16
N LEU A 67 -37.91 -16.13 23.18
CA LEU A 67 -37.36 -16.08 24.51
C LEU A 67 -37.40 -17.48 25.20
N ILE A 68 -38.37 -18.32 24.83
CA ILE A 68 -38.51 -19.67 25.39
C ILE A 68 -37.46 -20.66 24.81
N THR A 69 -36.85 -20.33 23.67
CA THR A 69 -35.96 -21.25 22.93
C THR A 69 -34.48 -20.83 22.91
N ASN A 70 -34.04 -19.82 23.65
CA ASN A 70 -32.68 -19.24 23.63
C ASN A 70 -32.20 -18.82 22.22
N LYS A 71 -32.94 -19.08 21.15
CA LYS A 71 -32.55 -18.78 19.76
C LYS A 71 -32.49 -17.29 19.44
N LYS A 72 -33.31 -16.46 20.11
CA LYS A 72 -33.30 -15.03 19.87
C LYS A 72 -32.01 -14.38 20.33
N GLU A 73 -31.48 -14.80 21.47
CA GLU A 73 -30.24 -14.27 22.04
C GLU A 73 -29.03 -14.67 21.19
N GLU A 74 -29.00 -15.89 20.68
CA GLU A 74 -27.97 -16.33 19.74
C GLU A 74 -28.02 -15.55 18.42
N MET A 75 -29.23 -15.36 17.85
CA MET A 75 -29.40 -14.55 16.62
C MET A 75 -29.01 -13.10 16.85
N LEU A 76 -29.44 -12.48 17.94
CA LEU A 76 -29.10 -11.09 18.25
C LEU A 76 -27.60 -10.91 18.48
N ASN A 77 -26.95 -11.84 19.13
CA ASN A 77 -25.51 -11.81 19.32
C ASN A 77 -24.76 -11.96 18.00
N LYS A 78 -25.25 -12.82 17.10
CA LYS A 78 -24.70 -13.00 15.75
C LYS A 78 -24.82 -11.70 14.93
N GLU A 79 -26.01 -11.12 14.84
CA GLU A 79 -26.26 -9.88 14.10
C GLU A 79 -25.45 -8.70 14.65
N ARG A 80 -25.36 -8.57 15.99
CA ARG A 80 -24.49 -7.58 16.63
C ARG A 80 -23.01 -7.77 16.28
N GLN A 81 -22.55 -9.00 16.21
CA GLN A 81 -21.17 -9.31 15.83
C GLN A 81 -20.92 -8.99 14.35
N GLU A 82 -21.90 -9.26 13.47
CA GLU A 82 -21.83 -8.93 12.05
C GLU A 82 -21.84 -7.40 11.83
N ALA A 83 -22.73 -6.67 12.50
CA ALA A 83 -22.75 -5.22 12.48
C ALA A 83 -21.47 -4.58 13.05
N TYR A 84 -20.92 -5.13 14.15
CA TYR A 84 -19.64 -4.67 14.69
C TYR A 84 -18.48 -4.91 13.73
N THR A 85 -18.45 -6.07 13.08
CA THR A 85 -17.44 -6.40 12.08
C THR A 85 -17.53 -5.48 10.84
N ALA A 86 -18.75 -5.21 10.37
CA ALA A 86 -18.99 -4.28 9.27
C ALA A 86 -18.53 -2.86 9.62
N ARG A 87 -18.81 -2.41 10.86
CA ARG A 87 -18.32 -1.12 11.36
C ARG A 87 -16.79 -1.04 11.37
N LEU A 88 -16.11 -2.06 11.90
CA LEU A 88 -14.64 -2.08 11.92
C LEU A 88 -14.05 -2.00 10.50
N LYS A 89 -14.67 -2.66 9.52
CA LYS A 89 -14.25 -2.55 8.12
C LYS A 89 -14.41 -1.12 7.59
N CYS A 90 -15.54 -0.47 7.89
CA CYS A 90 -15.74 0.93 7.52
C CYS A 90 -14.70 1.85 8.15
N ASP A 91 -14.45 1.69 9.46
CA ASP A 91 -13.49 2.53 10.19
C ASP A 91 -12.06 2.34 9.63
N THR A 92 -11.69 1.11 9.29
CA THR A 92 -10.39 0.81 8.66
C THR A 92 -10.28 1.44 7.26
N ALA A 93 -11.29 1.27 6.41
CA ALA A 93 -11.31 1.85 5.06
C ALA A 93 -11.33 3.39 5.11
N GLN A 94 -12.01 3.99 6.10
CA GLN A 94 -11.99 5.44 6.30
C GLN A 94 -10.59 5.91 6.69
N ALA A 95 -9.91 5.23 7.61
CA ALA A 95 -8.55 5.58 8.03
C ALA A 95 -7.54 5.46 6.86
N GLU A 96 -7.69 4.46 6.00
CA GLU A 96 -6.88 4.33 4.78
C GLU A 96 -7.14 5.48 3.80
N LEU A 97 -8.40 5.87 3.61
CA LEU A 97 -8.78 7.00 2.75
C LEU A 97 -8.22 8.32 3.27
N ASP A 98 -8.26 8.54 4.57
CA ASP A 98 -7.69 9.73 5.22
C ASP A 98 -6.16 9.75 5.04
N ALA A 99 -5.48 8.63 5.23
CA ALA A 99 -4.04 8.52 5.03
C ALA A 99 -3.62 8.82 3.58
N ILE A 100 -4.35 8.30 2.59
CA ILE A 100 -4.09 8.60 1.17
C ILE A 100 -4.36 10.07 0.86
N THR A 101 -5.40 10.64 1.45
CA THR A 101 -5.73 12.07 1.26
C THR A 101 -4.60 12.97 1.79
N ASP A 102 -4.05 12.64 2.95
CA ASP A 102 -2.89 13.33 3.50
C ASP A 102 -1.64 13.18 2.61
N GLU A 103 -1.41 11.98 2.05
CA GLU A 103 -0.29 11.74 1.16
C GLU A 103 -0.43 12.51 -0.16
N ILE A 104 -1.63 12.62 -0.71
CA ILE A 104 -1.94 13.49 -1.87
C ILE A 104 -1.57 14.94 -1.57
N GLN A 105 -1.97 15.46 -0.41
CA GLN A 105 -1.66 16.84 -0.04
C GLN A 105 -0.15 17.08 0.08
N LYS A 106 0.58 16.18 0.75
CA LYS A 106 2.04 16.25 0.86
C LYS A 106 2.73 16.19 -0.50
N THR A 107 2.30 15.28 -1.36
CA THR A 107 2.85 15.12 -2.70
C THR A 107 2.61 16.37 -3.56
N ARG A 108 1.42 16.97 -3.49
CA ARG A 108 1.12 18.23 -4.18
C ARG A 108 1.98 19.39 -3.69
N ALA A 109 2.24 19.49 -2.40
CA ALA A 109 3.12 20.51 -1.85
C ALA A 109 4.55 20.35 -2.39
N LEU A 110 5.10 19.13 -2.42
CA LEU A 110 6.41 18.85 -2.98
C LEU A 110 6.50 19.17 -4.48
N ILE A 111 5.46 18.88 -5.26
CA ILE A 111 5.40 19.25 -6.69
C ILE A 111 5.41 20.77 -6.84
N SER A 112 4.69 21.48 -5.99
CA SER A 112 4.66 22.96 -6.03
C SER A 112 6.03 23.59 -5.74
N GLU A 113 6.81 23.02 -4.83
CA GLU A 113 8.18 23.44 -4.53
C GLU A 113 9.13 23.31 -5.74
N LEU A 114 8.84 22.35 -6.62
CA LEU A 114 9.60 22.08 -7.83
C LEU A 114 9.05 22.83 -9.07
N SER A 115 8.16 23.79 -8.85
CA SER A 115 7.58 24.61 -9.92
C SER A 115 8.67 25.36 -10.68
N GLY A 116 8.62 25.34 -12.00
CA GLY A 116 9.55 26.06 -12.89
C GLY A 116 10.92 25.38 -13.09
N CYS A 117 11.22 24.25 -12.43
CA CYS A 117 12.52 23.57 -12.60
C CYS A 117 12.77 23.11 -14.06
N GLU A 118 11.72 22.69 -14.78
CA GLU A 118 11.81 22.25 -16.18
C GLU A 118 12.18 23.41 -17.11
N GLU A 119 11.54 24.57 -16.93
CA GLU A 119 11.83 25.78 -17.72
C GLU A 119 13.24 26.27 -17.43
N GLN A 120 13.66 26.27 -16.17
CA GLN A 120 15.01 26.64 -15.76
C GLN A 120 16.05 25.69 -16.36
N PHE A 121 15.77 24.37 -16.36
CA PHE A 121 16.64 23.37 -16.96
C PHE A 121 16.82 23.62 -18.47
N VAL A 122 15.73 23.81 -19.20
CA VAL A 122 15.78 24.09 -20.65
C VAL A 122 16.54 25.36 -20.92
N LYS A 123 16.28 26.42 -20.17
CA LYS A 123 16.98 27.71 -20.30
C LYS A 123 18.48 27.55 -20.09
N LEU A 124 18.88 26.92 -18.99
CA LEU A 124 20.29 26.74 -18.65
C LEU A 124 21.01 25.82 -19.67
N LYS A 125 20.31 24.77 -20.14
CA LYS A 125 20.81 23.88 -21.21
C LYS A 125 21.11 24.65 -22.49
N ASN A 126 20.22 25.57 -22.89
CA ASN A 126 20.40 26.42 -24.05
C ASN A 126 21.53 27.43 -23.85
N GLU A 127 21.64 28.06 -22.70
CA GLU A 127 22.76 28.96 -22.36
C GLU A 127 24.10 28.22 -22.43
N LYS A 128 24.19 27.04 -21.87
CA LYS A 128 25.37 26.19 -21.95
C LYS A 128 25.70 25.82 -23.40
N LYS A 129 24.69 25.43 -24.19
CA LYS A 129 24.85 25.10 -25.62
C LYS A 129 25.43 26.26 -26.43
N GLU A 130 24.93 27.45 -26.18
CA GLU A 130 25.45 28.65 -26.86
C GLU A 130 26.88 29.01 -26.40
N ALA A 131 27.17 28.88 -25.11
CA ALA A 131 28.52 29.08 -24.59
C ALA A 131 29.54 28.06 -25.17
N ILE A 132 29.10 26.83 -25.43
CA ILE A 132 29.93 25.80 -26.06
C ILE A 132 30.12 26.10 -27.58
N LYS A 133 29.07 26.47 -28.28
CA LYS A 133 29.19 26.88 -29.70
C LYS A 133 30.20 28.02 -29.90
N GLN A 134 30.21 28.97 -28.96
CA GLN A 134 31.16 30.07 -28.97
C GLN A 134 32.60 29.63 -28.67
N SER A 135 32.82 28.51 -28.01
CA SER A 135 34.16 27.98 -27.69
C SER A 135 34.81 27.22 -28.83
N GLY A 136 34.09 26.89 -29.91
CA GLY A 136 34.64 26.35 -31.15
C GLY A 136 35.21 24.93 -31.10
N THR A 137 34.92 24.15 -30.08
CA THR A 137 35.42 22.76 -29.91
C THR A 137 34.46 21.73 -30.49
N SER A 138 34.94 20.86 -31.39
CA SER A 138 34.17 19.77 -32.04
C SER A 138 33.63 18.70 -31.05
N ASP A 139 34.25 18.59 -29.91
CA ASP A 139 33.88 17.59 -28.85
C ASP A 139 32.76 18.04 -27.95
N ALA A 140 32.32 19.28 -28.07
CA ALA A 140 31.32 19.86 -27.18
C ALA A 140 29.95 19.19 -27.27
N ALA A 141 29.52 18.78 -28.46
CA ALA A 141 28.25 18.06 -28.65
C ALA A 141 28.28 16.64 -28.00
N LYS A 142 29.41 15.98 -28.12
CA LYS A 142 29.61 14.65 -27.56
C LYS A 142 29.68 14.65 -26.01
N ILE A 143 30.26 15.71 -25.45
CA ILE A 143 30.27 15.92 -23.99
C ILE A 143 28.86 16.10 -23.45
N LEU A 144 28.01 16.87 -24.13
CA LEU A 144 26.61 17.09 -23.75
C LEU A 144 25.81 15.81 -23.82
N GLU A 145 25.97 14.99 -24.86
CA GLU A 145 25.32 13.70 -25.01
C GLU A 145 25.72 12.73 -23.88
N LEU A 146 27.02 12.67 -23.56
CA LEU A 146 27.50 11.84 -22.46
C LEU A 146 27.02 12.30 -21.08
N GLU A 147 26.97 13.60 -20.83
CA GLU A 147 26.43 14.15 -19.57
C GLU A 147 24.95 13.82 -19.43
N GLU A 148 24.17 13.90 -20.52
CA GLU A 148 22.74 13.56 -20.53
C GLU A 148 22.54 12.05 -20.29
N ALA A 149 23.39 11.21 -20.88
CA ALA A 149 23.37 9.75 -20.64
C ALA A 149 23.76 9.40 -19.19
N ILE A 150 24.81 10.02 -18.65
CA ILE A 150 25.22 9.82 -17.24
C ILE A 150 24.07 10.19 -16.28
N ALA A 151 23.48 11.36 -16.47
CA ALA A 151 22.38 11.81 -15.62
C ALA A 151 21.14 10.91 -15.76
N GLY A 152 20.88 10.38 -16.96
CA GLY A 152 19.85 9.35 -17.16
C GLY A 152 20.11 8.08 -16.35
N CYS A 153 21.35 7.57 -16.39
CA CYS A 153 21.75 6.40 -15.62
C CYS A 153 21.69 6.63 -14.11
N GLU A 154 22.11 7.81 -13.63
CA GLU A 154 22.04 8.15 -12.21
C GLU A 154 20.59 8.19 -11.70
N ASN A 155 19.68 8.71 -12.52
CA ASN A 155 18.25 8.68 -12.24
C ASN A 155 17.72 7.23 -12.14
N GLN A 156 18.06 6.38 -13.13
CA GLN A 156 17.65 4.97 -13.09
C GLN A 156 18.13 4.26 -11.82
N ILE A 157 19.39 4.48 -11.44
CA ILE A 157 19.97 3.93 -10.22
C ILE A 157 19.19 4.41 -8.98
N LYS A 158 18.73 5.65 -8.97
CA LYS A 158 17.96 6.21 -7.87
C LYS A 158 16.59 5.53 -7.76
N GLU A 159 15.85 5.44 -8.86
CA GLU A 159 14.53 4.77 -8.89
C GLU A 159 14.63 3.30 -8.44
N ILE A 160 15.66 2.57 -8.91
CA ILE A 160 15.91 1.19 -8.47
C ILE A 160 16.16 1.12 -6.94
N ARG A 161 16.91 2.07 -6.38
CA ARG A 161 17.18 2.11 -4.92
C ARG A 161 15.91 2.42 -4.12
N GLU A 162 15.05 3.29 -4.61
CA GLU A 162 13.79 3.62 -3.96
C GLU A 162 12.86 2.40 -3.97
N ALA A 163 12.70 1.73 -5.12
CA ALA A 163 11.95 0.48 -5.22
C ALA A 163 12.53 -0.60 -4.30
N TYR A 164 13.85 -0.79 -4.28
CA TYR A 164 14.50 -1.76 -3.41
C TYR A 164 14.23 -1.49 -1.92
N THR A 165 14.27 -0.23 -1.51
CA THR A 165 14.02 0.17 -0.12
C THR A 165 12.59 -0.15 0.31
N VAL A 166 11.61 0.24 -0.51
CA VAL A 166 10.18 -0.01 -0.22
C VAL A 166 9.87 -1.51 -0.24
N GLY A 167 10.43 -2.24 -1.20
CA GLY A 167 10.30 -3.69 -1.28
C GLY A 167 10.89 -4.40 -0.05
N SER A 168 12.04 -3.95 0.46
CA SER A 168 12.65 -4.49 1.69
C SER A 168 11.78 -4.24 2.93
N GLU A 169 11.14 -3.08 3.04
CA GLU A 169 10.19 -2.80 4.11
C GLU A 169 8.93 -3.69 4.01
N ALA A 170 8.42 -3.90 2.80
CA ALA A 170 7.29 -4.80 2.57
C ALA A 170 7.65 -6.26 2.92
N LEU A 171 8.85 -6.73 2.60
CA LEU A 171 9.35 -8.04 3.01
C LEU A 171 9.38 -8.19 4.53
N ARG A 172 9.89 -7.19 5.24
CA ARG A 172 9.94 -7.20 6.71
C ARG A 172 8.52 -7.30 7.31
N LEU A 173 7.56 -6.54 6.79
CA LEU A 173 6.18 -6.61 7.25
C LEU A 173 5.54 -7.98 6.97
N ALA A 174 5.78 -8.57 5.81
CA ALA A 174 5.32 -9.93 5.50
C ALA A 174 5.88 -10.97 6.48
N ASP A 175 7.16 -10.89 6.81
CA ASP A 175 7.80 -11.76 7.80
C ASP A 175 7.23 -11.56 9.23
N GLU A 176 6.87 -10.32 9.60
CA GLU A 176 6.24 -10.04 10.89
C GLU A 176 4.81 -10.58 10.97
N ILE A 177 4.04 -10.50 9.87
CA ILE A 177 2.71 -11.11 9.75
C ILE A 177 2.80 -12.62 9.92
N ILE A 178 3.71 -13.27 9.19
CA ILE A 178 3.91 -14.73 9.27
C ILE A 178 4.23 -15.14 10.72
N ARG A 179 5.14 -14.43 11.38
CA ARG A 179 5.49 -14.69 12.80
C ARG A 179 4.32 -14.48 13.76
N SER A 180 3.50 -13.45 13.54
CA SER A 180 2.32 -13.18 14.37
C SER A 180 1.26 -14.26 14.21
N LEU A 181 1.06 -14.75 12.98
CA LEU A 181 0.13 -15.84 12.69
C LEU A 181 0.61 -17.19 13.24
N ASP A 182 1.90 -17.46 13.21
CA ASP A 182 2.49 -18.66 13.80
C ASP A 182 2.30 -18.69 15.33
N LYS A 183 2.48 -17.55 15.98
CA LYS A 183 2.20 -17.41 17.41
C LYS A 183 0.70 -17.62 17.70
N ALA A 184 -0.19 -17.02 16.93
CA ALA A 184 -1.63 -17.22 17.10
C ALA A 184 -2.04 -18.68 16.90
N LYS A 185 -1.45 -19.40 15.96
CA LYS A 185 -1.68 -20.82 15.71
C LYS A 185 -1.17 -21.69 16.85
N GLY A 186 0.01 -21.38 17.41
CA GLY A 186 0.57 -22.10 18.57
C GLY A 186 -0.34 -22.08 19.78
N TRP A 187 -0.98 -20.95 20.08
CA TRP A 187 -1.94 -20.82 21.17
C TRP A 187 -3.25 -21.57 20.92
N GLY A 188 -3.71 -21.68 19.67
CA GLY A 188 -4.91 -22.46 19.32
C GLY A 188 -4.76 -23.98 19.50
N THR A 189 -3.56 -24.52 19.35
CA THR A 189 -3.29 -25.96 19.62
C THR A 189 -3.17 -26.26 21.10
N TRP A 190 -2.74 -25.32 21.94
CA TRP A 190 -2.67 -25.47 23.40
C TRP A 190 -4.07 -25.52 24.04
N ASP A 191 -5.03 -24.74 23.52
CA ASP A 191 -6.40 -24.68 24.01
C ASP A 191 -7.13 -26.06 23.92
N THR A 192 -6.76 -26.84 22.89
CA THR A 192 -7.34 -28.18 22.67
C THR A 192 -6.79 -29.22 23.66
N PHE A 193 -5.62 -29.00 24.27
CA PHE A 193 -4.94 -29.98 25.12
C PHE A 193 -4.90 -29.63 26.60
N ALA A 194 -5.03 -28.37 27.01
CA ALA A 194 -4.74 -27.92 28.37
C ALA A 194 -5.92 -27.27 29.13
N GLY A 195 -7.13 -27.21 28.58
CA GLY A 195 -8.32 -26.67 29.28
C GLY A 195 -8.17 -25.20 29.71
N GLY A 196 -7.34 -24.42 29.02
CA GLY A 196 -6.96 -23.05 29.37
C GLY A 196 -7.90 -22.02 28.77
N GLY A 197 -9.08 -21.80 29.37
CA GLY A 197 -10.15 -20.94 28.83
C GLY A 197 -9.74 -19.47 28.61
N LEU A 198 -9.83 -18.56 29.49
CA LEU A 198 -9.85 -17.12 29.24
C LEU A 198 -8.50 -16.46 28.85
N VAL A 199 -7.36 -16.98 29.28
CA VAL A 199 -6.04 -16.33 29.04
C VAL A 199 -5.49 -16.63 27.66
N SER A 200 -5.77 -17.82 27.11
CA SER A 200 -5.34 -18.19 25.75
C SER A 200 -6.11 -17.41 24.68
N ASP A 201 -7.40 -17.12 24.91
CA ASP A 201 -8.23 -16.33 24.01
C ASP A 201 -7.75 -14.86 23.92
N ILE A 202 -7.40 -14.23 25.03
CA ILE A 202 -6.89 -12.86 25.05
C ILE A 202 -5.56 -12.75 24.29
N ALA A 203 -4.63 -13.69 24.51
CA ALA A 203 -3.33 -13.71 23.83
C ALA A 203 -3.47 -13.97 22.32
N LYS A 204 -4.37 -14.89 21.93
CA LYS A 204 -4.69 -15.20 20.54
C LYS A 204 -5.29 -13.98 19.83
N HIS A 205 -6.27 -13.30 20.44
CA HIS A 205 -6.86 -12.09 19.90
C HIS A 205 -5.83 -10.96 19.79
N SER A 206 -4.92 -10.79 20.73
CA SER A 206 -3.83 -9.81 20.65
C SER A 206 -2.91 -10.05 19.44
N HIS A 207 -2.52 -11.29 19.16
CA HIS A 207 -1.69 -11.63 18.02
C HIS A 207 -2.43 -11.49 16.68
N LEU A 208 -3.73 -11.80 16.65
CA LEU A 208 -4.57 -11.59 15.46
C LEU A 208 -4.76 -10.11 15.17
N ASN A 209 -5.03 -9.28 16.18
CA ASN A 209 -5.12 -7.82 16.03
C ASN A 209 -3.79 -7.22 15.55
N THR A 210 -2.67 -7.71 16.07
CA THR A 210 -1.34 -7.30 15.59
C THR A 210 -1.13 -7.67 14.14
N ALA A 211 -1.47 -8.89 13.74
CA ALA A 211 -1.36 -9.34 12.36
C ALA A 211 -2.27 -8.53 11.43
N GLN A 212 -3.49 -8.20 11.85
CA GLN A 212 -4.42 -7.38 11.07
C GLN A 212 -3.88 -5.96 10.82
N ARG A 213 -3.34 -5.32 11.84
CA ARG A 213 -2.68 -4.00 11.68
C ARG A 213 -1.49 -4.09 10.71
N LEU A 214 -0.64 -5.10 10.88
CA LEU A 214 0.52 -5.32 9.99
C LEU A 214 0.10 -5.60 8.54
N VAL A 215 -1.06 -6.19 8.29
CA VAL A 215 -1.60 -6.37 6.93
C VAL A 215 -1.97 -5.03 6.32
N GLY A 216 -2.61 -4.12 7.05
CA GLY A 216 -2.87 -2.76 6.57
C GLY A 216 -1.57 -2.01 6.23
N ASP A 217 -0.56 -2.12 7.11
CA ASP A 217 0.76 -1.54 6.87
C ASP A 217 1.43 -2.16 5.63
N LEU A 218 1.33 -3.49 5.45
CA LEU A 218 1.85 -4.19 4.27
C LEU A 218 1.14 -3.77 2.99
N GLN A 219 -0.18 -3.62 3.02
CA GLN A 219 -0.95 -3.14 1.86
C GLN A 219 -0.49 -1.76 1.42
N SER A 220 -0.33 -0.83 2.37
CA SER A 220 0.20 0.51 2.10
C SER A 220 1.59 0.45 1.46
N LYS A 221 2.48 -0.40 1.99
CA LYS A 221 3.84 -0.58 1.43
C LYS A 221 3.83 -1.25 0.06
N LEU A 222 2.96 -2.21 -0.19
CA LEU A 222 2.82 -2.85 -1.50
C LEU A 222 2.31 -1.88 -2.57
N ARG A 223 1.37 -0.99 -2.22
CA ARG A 223 0.92 0.09 -3.11
C ARG A 223 2.08 1.00 -3.48
N LYS A 224 2.85 1.43 -2.48
CA LYS A 224 4.04 2.24 -2.74
C LYS A 224 5.07 1.48 -3.58
N TYR A 225 5.32 0.21 -3.28
CA TYR A 225 6.25 -0.63 -4.05
C TYR A 225 5.81 -0.79 -5.52
N LYS A 226 4.50 -0.95 -5.74
CA LYS A 226 3.90 -0.96 -7.08
C LYS A 226 4.26 0.32 -7.85
N THR A 227 4.11 1.49 -7.22
CA THR A 227 4.45 2.78 -7.84
C THR A 227 5.93 2.87 -8.17
N GLU A 228 6.82 2.55 -7.22
CA GLU A 228 8.27 2.57 -7.44
C GLU A 228 8.71 1.61 -8.56
N LEU A 229 8.11 0.43 -8.66
CA LEU A 229 8.39 -0.51 -9.74
C LEU A 229 7.93 0.01 -11.11
N MET A 230 6.81 0.72 -11.17
CA MET A 230 6.36 1.37 -12.41
C MET A 230 7.35 2.46 -12.85
N ASP A 231 7.90 3.23 -11.91
CA ASP A 231 8.89 4.25 -12.20
C ASP A 231 10.21 3.65 -12.68
N VAL A 232 10.65 2.53 -12.10
CA VAL A 232 11.78 1.74 -12.63
C VAL A 232 11.50 1.26 -14.06
N GLN A 233 10.30 0.76 -14.36
CA GLN A 233 9.93 0.29 -15.69
C GLN A 233 9.94 1.44 -16.71
N ILE A 234 9.40 2.60 -16.35
CA ILE A 234 9.37 3.79 -17.22
C ILE A 234 10.78 4.33 -17.46
N SER A 235 11.63 4.35 -16.43
CA SER A 235 12.97 4.94 -16.51
C SER A 235 14.00 4.05 -17.19
N ALA A 236 13.86 2.72 -17.08
CA ALA A 236 14.86 1.77 -17.52
C ALA A 236 14.52 1.03 -18.81
N ASP A 237 13.30 1.20 -19.36
CA ASP A 237 12.75 0.44 -20.50
C ASP A 237 12.94 -1.09 -20.35
N VAL A 238 12.90 -1.58 -19.09
CA VAL A 238 13.09 -2.99 -18.74
C VAL A 238 11.73 -3.59 -18.48
N GLU A 239 11.31 -4.57 -19.26
CA GLU A 239 10.22 -5.49 -18.92
C GLU A 239 10.66 -6.40 -17.75
N VAL A 240 10.82 -5.81 -16.58
CA VAL A 240 10.92 -6.59 -15.36
C VAL A 240 9.57 -7.25 -15.15
N GLY A 241 9.49 -8.43 -14.53
CA GLY A 241 8.24 -9.14 -14.21
C GLY A 241 7.26 -8.37 -13.31
N VAL A 242 7.25 -7.05 -13.46
CA VAL A 242 6.44 -6.05 -12.78
C VAL A 242 4.98 -6.31 -13.05
N SER A 243 4.56 -6.61 -14.29
CA SER A 243 3.17 -6.89 -14.64
C SER A 243 2.60 -8.07 -13.85
N GLY A 244 3.39 -9.13 -13.63
CA GLY A 244 3.02 -10.28 -12.81
C GLY A 244 2.86 -9.92 -11.33
N PHE A 245 3.69 -8.99 -10.83
CA PHE A 245 3.57 -8.48 -9.47
C PHE A 245 2.39 -7.52 -9.32
N LEU A 246 2.12 -6.66 -10.29
CA LEU A 246 1.00 -5.73 -10.27
C LEU A 246 -0.35 -6.48 -10.17
N ASN A 247 -0.54 -7.49 -11.01
CA ASN A 247 -1.74 -8.35 -10.96
C ASN A 247 -1.85 -9.11 -9.63
N PHE A 248 -0.73 -9.52 -9.05
CA PHE A 248 -0.70 -10.17 -7.75
C PHE A 248 -1.03 -9.19 -6.62
N ALA A 249 -0.49 -7.98 -6.64
CA ALA A 249 -0.78 -6.97 -5.64
C ALA A 249 -2.26 -6.61 -5.61
N ASP A 250 -2.88 -6.44 -6.78
CA ASP A 250 -4.32 -6.18 -6.91
C ASP A 250 -5.14 -7.35 -6.33
N TYR A 251 -4.83 -8.60 -6.66
CA TYR A 251 -5.47 -9.78 -6.06
C TYR A 251 -5.26 -9.86 -4.53
N PHE A 252 -4.09 -9.48 -4.06
CA PHE A 252 -3.77 -9.47 -2.64
C PHE A 252 -4.62 -8.45 -1.87
N PHE A 253 -4.87 -7.28 -2.46
CA PHE A 253 -5.72 -6.25 -1.85
C PHE A 253 -7.17 -6.72 -1.70
N ASP A 254 -7.69 -7.45 -2.67
CA ASP A 254 -9.07 -7.92 -2.65
C ASP A 254 -9.28 -9.13 -1.70
N SER A 255 -8.27 -9.95 -1.49
CA SER A 255 -8.45 -11.27 -0.85
C SER A 255 -8.17 -11.34 0.65
N ILE A 256 -7.37 -10.43 1.21
CA ILE A 256 -6.89 -10.54 2.60
C ILE A 256 -7.83 -9.94 3.64
N LEU A 257 -8.67 -8.97 3.29
CA LEU A 257 -9.51 -8.26 4.26
C LEU A 257 -10.72 -9.05 4.77
N VAL A 258 -11.02 -10.23 4.20
CA VAL A 258 -12.38 -10.75 4.32
C VAL A 258 -12.65 -11.57 5.58
N ASP A 259 -11.69 -12.18 6.30
CA ASP A 259 -12.13 -13.03 7.43
C ASP A 259 -11.03 -13.70 8.28
N TRP A 260 -10.63 -13.07 9.36
CA TRP A 260 -9.58 -13.57 10.27
C TRP A 260 -10.11 -14.40 11.47
N THR A 261 -11.39 -14.64 11.58
CA THR A 261 -12.01 -15.17 12.81
C THR A 261 -11.97 -16.69 12.97
N VAL A 262 -11.53 -17.45 11.97
CA VAL A 262 -11.56 -18.94 12.00
C VAL A 262 -10.16 -19.53 11.78
N LEU A 263 -9.80 -20.57 12.53
CA LEU A 263 -8.50 -21.27 12.49
C LEU A 263 -8.05 -21.71 11.07
N ASN A 264 -8.98 -22.13 10.22
CA ASN A 264 -8.71 -22.47 8.82
C ASN A 264 -8.25 -21.26 8.00
N LYS A 265 -8.62 -20.04 8.42
CA LYS A 265 -8.27 -18.79 7.76
C LYS A 265 -6.88 -18.30 8.17
N ILE A 266 -6.43 -18.56 9.39
CA ILE A 266 -5.04 -18.26 9.83
C ILE A 266 -4.04 -18.98 8.93
N THR A 267 -4.26 -20.26 8.62
CA THR A 267 -3.39 -21.03 7.73
C THR A 267 -3.40 -20.48 6.30
N LYS A 268 -4.58 -20.09 5.78
CA LYS A 268 -4.72 -19.49 4.46
C LYS A 268 -4.03 -18.11 4.39
N SER A 269 -4.23 -17.28 5.40
CA SER A 269 -3.61 -15.96 5.49
C SER A 269 -2.08 -16.04 5.61
N LYS A 270 -1.57 -17.03 6.35
CA LYS A 270 -0.13 -17.31 6.39
C LYS A 270 0.42 -17.69 5.02
N SER A 271 -0.23 -18.61 4.32
CA SER A 271 0.17 -19.01 2.96
C SER A 271 0.15 -17.83 1.97
N GLN A 272 -0.81 -16.91 2.11
CA GLN A 272 -0.87 -15.69 1.30
C GLN A 272 0.28 -14.73 1.64
N ALA A 273 0.60 -14.53 2.91
CA ALA A 273 1.75 -13.73 3.34
C ALA A 273 3.08 -14.31 2.85
N GLU A 274 3.26 -15.63 2.89
CA GLU A 274 4.40 -16.35 2.35
C GLU A 274 4.51 -16.19 0.82
N ALA A 275 3.40 -16.30 0.09
CA ALA A 275 3.36 -16.07 -1.35
C ALA A 275 3.74 -14.63 -1.71
N THR A 276 3.27 -13.65 -0.94
CA THR A 276 3.63 -12.23 -1.09
C THR A 276 5.12 -12.01 -0.87
N ARG A 277 5.63 -12.51 0.24
CA ARG A 277 7.06 -12.48 0.57
C ARG A 277 7.93 -13.02 -0.56
N ASN A 278 7.58 -14.19 -1.07
CA ASN A 278 8.34 -14.85 -2.14
C ASN A 278 8.32 -14.03 -3.44
N LYS A 279 7.17 -13.44 -3.79
CA LYS A 279 7.07 -12.59 -4.99
C LYS A 279 7.88 -11.30 -4.88
N ILE A 280 7.86 -10.64 -3.73
CA ILE A 280 8.69 -9.45 -3.49
C ILE A 280 10.17 -9.84 -3.56
N SER A 281 10.55 -10.95 -2.92
CA SER A 281 11.93 -11.46 -2.93
C SER A 281 12.43 -11.72 -4.35
N LEU A 282 11.62 -12.32 -5.23
CA LEU A 282 11.98 -12.58 -6.62
C LEU A 282 12.22 -11.31 -7.46
N LEU A 283 11.63 -10.18 -7.07
CA LEU A 283 11.84 -8.90 -7.76
C LEU A 283 13.05 -8.12 -7.24
N GLN A 284 13.61 -8.53 -6.09
CA GLN A 284 14.76 -7.87 -5.49
C GLN A 284 16.09 -8.53 -5.82
N TYR A 285 16.06 -9.70 -6.44
CA TYR A 285 17.22 -10.47 -6.92
C TYR A 285 17.21 -10.63 -8.42
#